data_83ab94d53ba58d83f8780e81938a0351
#
_entry.id   83ab94d53ba58d83f8780e81938a0351
#
_cell.length_a   1.000
_cell.length_b   1.000
_cell.length_c   1.000
_cell.angle_alpha   90.00
_cell.angle_beta   90.00
_cell.angle_gamma   90.00
#
_symmetry.space_group_name_H-M   'P 1'
#
loop_
_entity.id
_entity.type
_entity.pdbx_description
1 polymer ?
#
loop_
_entity_poly.entity_id
_entity_poly.type
_entity_poly.pdbx_seq_one_letter_code
_entity_poly.pdbx_strand_id
1 'polypeptide(L)'
;MKKSIFPALLLAWTISQAVAVPETYEINPENSSVLFKVRLLWTTNIEGCFCGGVSGRVSFDPDAPQKSTVKLEIKTETLNAGVPQLSNEIKGPAFLDVEKFPLIIFKSTSSQRVNDQQYTLNGELTFHGVTKPLMLRSNRVGQSKDSKGESPTGSDIYLVIKRSEFGIKGDVPAVGDEIFVTVRVRN
;
A
#
# COMPACT_ATOMS: atom_id res chain seq x y z
N MET A 1 -39.81 -58.09 -37.20
CA MET A 1 -39.52 -57.34 -35.95
C MET A 1 -38.20 -56.60 -36.17
N LYS A 2 -38.24 -55.28 -36.51
CA LYS A 2 -37.03 -54.44 -36.72
C LYS A 2 -36.79 -53.63 -35.46
N LYS A 3 -35.66 -53.87 -34.77
CA LYS A 3 -35.21 -53.10 -33.62
C LYS A 3 -34.48 -51.86 -34.11
N SER A 4 -35.08 -50.70 -33.87
CA SER A 4 -34.47 -49.40 -34.16
C SER A 4 -33.50 -49.04 -32.99
N ILE A 5 -32.23 -48.88 -33.31
CA ILE A 5 -31.22 -48.44 -32.37
C ILE A 5 -31.08 -46.93 -32.56
N PHE A 6 -31.48 -46.13 -31.57
CA PHE A 6 -31.22 -44.69 -31.50
C PHE A 6 -29.83 -44.45 -30.91
N PRO A 7 -28.94 -43.72 -31.60
CA PRO A 7 -27.68 -43.30 -30.96
C PRO A 7 -27.94 -42.12 -30.04
N ALA A 8 -27.59 -42.29 -28.76
CA ALA A 8 -27.57 -41.20 -27.80
C ALA A 8 -26.44 -40.24 -28.12
N LEU A 9 -26.77 -39.02 -28.53
CA LEU A 9 -25.83 -37.95 -28.78
C LEU A 9 -25.43 -37.35 -27.43
N LEU A 10 -24.24 -37.71 -26.89
CA LEU A 10 -23.66 -37.08 -25.74
C LEU A 10 -23.11 -35.68 -26.13
N LEU A 11 -23.86 -34.63 -25.82
CA LEU A 11 -23.36 -33.27 -25.88
C LEU A 11 -22.40 -33.07 -24.69
N ALA A 12 -21.10 -33.10 -24.96
CA ALA A 12 -20.09 -32.66 -24.02
C ALA A 12 -20.13 -31.13 -23.91
N TRP A 13 -20.68 -30.62 -22.83
CA TRP A 13 -20.55 -29.20 -22.47
C TRP A 13 -19.12 -28.95 -21.99
N THR A 14 -18.30 -28.33 -22.82
CA THR A 14 -17.03 -27.79 -22.43
C THR A 14 -17.31 -26.51 -21.63
N ILE A 15 -17.17 -26.58 -20.30
CA ILE A 15 -17.16 -25.40 -19.45
C ILE A 15 -15.82 -24.70 -19.70
N SER A 16 -15.83 -23.64 -20.49
CA SER A 16 -14.70 -22.75 -20.62
C SER A 16 -14.58 -21.98 -19.32
N GLN A 17 -13.62 -22.34 -18.47
CA GLN A 17 -13.26 -21.53 -17.32
C GLN A 17 -12.59 -20.27 -17.84
N ALA A 18 -13.24 -19.14 -17.69
CA ALA A 18 -12.63 -17.84 -17.93
C ALA A 18 -11.50 -17.68 -16.88
N VAL A 19 -10.27 -17.74 -17.34
CA VAL A 19 -9.10 -17.40 -16.52
C VAL A 19 -9.15 -15.89 -16.31
N ALA A 20 -9.29 -15.44 -15.05
CA ALA A 20 -9.21 -14.02 -14.76
C ALA A 20 -7.81 -13.50 -15.13
N VAL A 21 -7.78 -12.43 -15.89
CA VAL A 21 -6.52 -11.75 -16.24
C VAL A 21 -6.16 -10.86 -15.05
N PRO A 22 -4.90 -10.89 -14.57
CA PRO A 22 -4.47 -9.99 -13.51
C PRO A 22 -4.73 -8.53 -13.88
N GLU A 23 -5.39 -7.80 -12.99
CA GLU A 23 -5.60 -6.37 -13.13
C GLU A 23 -4.34 -5.64 -12.70
N THR A 24 -3.74 -4.88 -13.60
CA THR A 24 -2.58 -4.05 -13.28
C THR A 24 -2.97 -2.59 -13.42
N TYR A 25 -2.71 -1.80 -12.38
CA TYR A 25 -2.94 -0.36 -12.39
C TYR A 25 -1.78 0.40 -11.75
N GLU A 26 -1.57 1.61 -12.21
CA GLU A 26 -0.65 2.56 -11.61
C GLU A 26 -1.35 3.29 -10.47
N ILE A 27 -0.60 3.56 -9.41
CA ILE A 27 -1.09 4.32 -8.26
C ILE A 27 -1.18 5.80 -8.66
N ASN A 28 -2.37 6.38 -8.52
CA ASN A 28 -2.58 7.79 -8.83
C ASN A 28 -2.05 8.66 -7.67
N PRO A 29 -1.00 9.46 -7.89
CA PRO A 29 -0.41 10.29 -6.85
C PRO A 29 -1.34 11.41 -6.34
N GLU A 30 -2.29 11.87 -7.15
CA GLU A 30 -3.24 12.91 -6.75
C GLU A 30 -4.26 12.42 -5.72
N ASN A 31 -4.64 11.14 -5.81
CA ASN A 31 -5.65 10.53 -4.95
C ASN A 31 -5.03 9.64 -3.87
N SER A 32 -3.70 9.45 -3.88
CA SER A 32 -2.98 8.61 -2.93
C SER A 32 -2.15 9.44 -1.97
N SER A 33 -2.06 8.98 -0.73
CA SER A 33 -1.31 9.69 0.31
C SER A 33 -0.78 8.74 1.36
N VAL A 34 0.29 9.15 2.01
CA VAL A 34 0.78 8.53 3.24
C VAL A 34 0.67 9.55 4.35
N LEU A 35 -0.16 9.26 5.33
CA LEU A 35 -0.33 10.05 6.53
C LEU A 35 0.54 9.48 7.63
N PHE A 36 1.15 10.32 8.42
CA PHE A 36 1.92 9.89 9.58
C PHE A 36 1.56 10.67 10.84
N LYS A 37 1.78 10.02 11.98
CA LYS A 37 1.59 10.60 13.31
C LYS A 37 2.69 10.09 14.22
N VAL A 38 3.35 11.02 14.91
CA VAL A 38 4.41 10.74 15.88
C VAL A 38 4.11 11.50 17.16
N ARG A 39 4.35 10.88 18.31
CA ARG A 39 4.17 11.52 19.62
C ARG A 39 5.30 12.50 19.88
N LEU A 40 4.96 13.70 20.39
CA LEU A 40 5.89 14.73 20.83
C LEU A 40 5.65 15.00 22.32
N LEU A 41 6.73 14.99 23.11
CA LEU A 41 6.71 15.31 24.56
C LEU A 41 5.58 14.61 25.34
N TRP A 42 5.23 13.37 24.94
CA TRP A 42 4.21 12.51 25.59
C TRP A 42 2.77 13.03 25.54
N THR A 43 2.53 14.30 25.27
CA THR A 43 1.25 14.98 25.39
C THR A 43 0.64 15.44 24.09
N THR A 44 1.46 15.65 23.06
CA THR A 44 1.00 16.15 21.76
C THR A 44 1.47 15.25 20.63
N ASN A 45 1.00 15.49 19.40
CA ASN A 45 1.39 14.75 18.23
C ASN A 45 1.88 15.69 17.12
N ILE A 46 2.89 15.25 16.40
CA ILE A 46 3.23 15.76 15.08
C ILE A 46 2.46 14.89 14.09
N GLU A 47 1.67 15.52 13.24
CA GLU A 47 0.92 14.86 12.17
C GLU A 47 1.28 15.50 10.83
N GLY A 48 1.28 14.71 9.79
CA GLY A 48 1.58 15.20 8.46
C GLY A 48 1.32 14.15 7.38
N CYS A 49 1.72 14.48 6.16
CA CYS A 49 1.57 13.60 5.02
C CYS A 49 2.77 13.67 4.08
N PHE A 50 2.90 12.63 3.26
CA PHE A 50 3.55 12.68 1.96
C PHE A 50 2.42 12.78 0.91
N CYS A 51 2.02 14.01 0.63
CA CYS A 51 0.89 14.30 -0.24
C CYS A 51 1.36 14.56 -1.66
N GLY A 52 0.78 13.85 -2.66
CA GLY A 52 1.21 13.94 -4.06
C GLY A 52 2.55 13.25 -4.38
N GLY A 53 3.18 12.63 -3.38
CA GLY A 53 4.48 11.96 -3.55
C GLY A 53 4.40 10.44 -3.62
N VAL A 54 3.20 9.87 -3.67
CA VAL A 54 2.98 8.42 -3.65
C VAL A 54 2.78 7.93 -5.08
N SER A 55 3.60 7.00 -5.52
CA SER A 55 3.51 6.37 -6.85
C SER A 55 3.80 4.89 -6.76
N GLY A 56 3.55 4.16 -7.84
CA GLY A 56 3.85 2.75 -7.90
C GLY A 56 2.88 1.96 -8.74
N ARG A 57 2.98 0.64 -8.64
CA ARG A 57 2.18 -0.29 -9.43
C ARG A 57 1.62 -1.40 -8.56
N VAL A 58 0.36 -1.72 -8.80
CA VAL A 58 -0.33 -2.88 -8.23
C VAL A 58 -0.69 -3.83 -9.37
N SER A 59 -0.31 -5.09 -9.25
CA SER A 59 -0.81 -6.17 -10.10
C SER A 59 -1.61 -7.10 -9.20
N PHE A 60 -2.91 -7.16 -9.40
CA PHE A 60 -3.84 -7.91 -8.57
C PHE A 60 -4.46 -9.06 -9.36
N ASP A 61 -4.31 -10.28 -8.85
CA ASP A 61 -4.93 -11.49 -9.38
C ASP A 61 -5.95 -11.99 -8.35
N PRO A 62 -7.26 -11.84 -8.61
CA PRO A 62 -8.30 -12.25 -7.67
C PRO A 62 -8.39 -13.76 -7.49
N ASP A 63 -8.04 -14.54 -8.53
CA ASP A 63 -8.09 -16.02 -8.52
C ASP A 63 -6.80 -16.62 -7.92
N ALA A 64 -5.70 -15.90 -8.00
CA ALA A 64 -4.41 -16.30 -7.45
C ALA A 64 -3.76 -15.15 -6.65
N PRO A 65 -4.33 -14.72 -5.50
CA PRO A 65 -3.85 -13.58 -4.73
C PRO A 65 -2.36 -13.65 -4.38
N GLN A 66 -1.80 -14.86 -4.22
CA GLN A 66 -0.38 -15.07 -3.97
C GLN A 66 0.54 -14.60 -5.13
N LYS A 67 0.00 -14.41 -6.33
CA LYS A 67 0.72 -13.84 -7.48
C LYS A 67 0.60 -12.32 -7.55
N SER A 68 -0.28 -11.73 -6.73
CA SER A 68 -0.43 -10.28 -6.69
C SER A 68 0.83 -9.62 -6.16
N THR A 69 1.22 -8.51 -6.79
CA THR A 69 2.41 -7.75 -6.42
C THR A 69 2.08 -6.28 -6.22
N VAL A 70 2.79 -5.67 -5.28
CA VAL A 70 2.69 -4.24 -4.99
C VAL A 70 4.08 -3.65 -4.92
N LYS A 71 4.32 -2.59 -5.68
CA LYS A 71 5.48 -1.73 -5.55
C LYS A 71 4.98 -0.33 -5.23
N LEU A 72 5.41 0.24 -4.12
CA LEU A 72 5.07 1.58 -3.67
C LEU A 72 6.35 2.39 -3.53
N GLU A 73 6.35 3.60 -4.04
CA GLU A 73 7.42 4.57 -3.91
C GLU A 73 6.85 5.88 -3.35
N ILE A 74 7.52 6.45 -2.37
CA ILE A 74 7.11 7.69 -1.70
C ILE A 74 8.29 8.65 -1.77
N LYS A 75 8.09 9.81 -2.37
CA LYS A 75 9.08 10.88 -2.41
C LYS A 75 9.16 11.58 -1.06
N THR A 76 10.31 11.50 -0.38
CA THR A 76 10.48 12.07 0.96
C THR A 76 10.41 13.60 0.96
N GLU A 77 10.76 14.26 -0.14
CA GLU A 77 10.66 15.71 -0.32
C GLU A 77 9.22 16.25 -0.21
N THR A 78 8.20 15.41 -0.49
CA THR A 78 6.78 15.80 -0.44
C THR A 78 6.21 15.80 0.98
N LEU A 79 7.03 15.56 2.00
CA LEU A 79 6.60 15.66 3.39
C LEU A 79 6.08 17.05 3.71
N ASN A 80 4.90 17.06 4.32
CA ASN A 80 4.24 18.25 4.84
C ASN A 80 3.71 17.95 6.26
N ALA A 81 4.24 18.67 7.26
CA ALA A 81 3.83 18.58 8.67
C ALA A 81 2.92 19.74 9.08
N GLY A 82 2.27 20.42 8.11
CA GLY A 82 1.35 21.54 8.35
C GLY A 82 2.03 22.89 8.59
N VAL A 83 3.25 22.88 9.14
CA VAL A 83 4.05 24.09 9.41
C VAL A 83 5.35 24.02 8.59
N PRO A 84 5.68 25.05 7.78
CA PRO A 84 6.85 25.01 6.90
C PRO A 84 8.18 24.77 7.65
N GLN A 85 8.40 25.43 8.80
CA GLN A 85 9.62 25.26 9.59
C GLN A 85 9.77 23.82 10.09
N LEU A 86 8.69 23.23 10.62
CA LEU A 86 8.68 21.84 11.07
C LEU A 86 8.89 20.86 9.92
N SER A 87 8.28 21.13 8.77
CA SER A 87 8.47 20.31 7.57
C SER A 87 9.92 20.31 7.12
N ASN A 88 10.58 21.47 7.12
CA ASN A 88 11.98 21.59 6.75
C ASN A 88 12.91 20.90 7.76
N GLU A 89 12.61 21.00 9.05
CA GLU A 89 13.36 20.31 10.10
C GLU A 89 13.27 18.79 9.95
N ILE A 90 12.07 18.24 9.73
CA ILE A 90 11.87 16.80 9.55
C ILE A 90 12.54 16.31 8.25
N LYS A 91 12.61 17.13 7.20
CA LYS A 91 13.32 16.80 5.95
C LYS A 91 14.85 16.80 6.13
N GLY A 92 15.36 17.47 7.15
CA GLY A 92 16.78 17.66 7.41
C GLY A 92 17.54 16.40 7.85
N PRO A 93 18.89 16.51 7.97
CA PRO A 93 19.78 15.37 8.24
C PRO A 93 19.56 14.68 9.59
N ALA A 94 18.97 15.37 10.58
CA ALA A 94 18.67 14.79 11.89
C ALA A 94 17.51 13.78 11.85
N PHE A 95 16.67 13.83 10.79
CA PHE A 95 15.48 13.01 10.66
C PHE A 95 15.45 12.25 9.33
N LEU A 96 14.84 12.79 8.27
CA LEU A 96 14.66 12.05 7.01
C LEU A 96 15.86 12.11 6.07
N ASP A 97 16.68 13.17 6.18
CA ASP A 97 17.82 13.40 5.29
C ASP A 97 17.42 13.19 3.80
N VAL A 98 16.43 13.97 3.36
CA VAL A 98 15.77 13.75 2.07
C VAL A 98 16.71 13.87 0.87
N GLU A 99 17.81 14.62 1.00
CA GLU A 99 18.84 14.72 -0.04
C GLU A 99 19.57 13.40 -0.23
N LYS A 100 19.84 12.69 0.86
CA LYS A 100 20.52 11.38 0.85
C LYS A 100 19.55 10.23 0.63
N PHE A 101 18.35 10.33 1.16
CA PHE A 101 17.32 9.29 1.12
C PHE A 101 16.02 9.82 0.46
N PRO A 102 16.02 10.08 -0.85
CA PRO A 102 14.90 10.74 -1.54
C PRO A 102 13.64 9.88 -1.65
N LEU A 103 13.73 8.56 -1.41
CA LEU A 103 12.63 7.64 -1.58
C LEU A 103 12.46 6.71 -0.37
N ILE A 104 11.20 6.46 -0.01
CA ILE A 104 10.77 5.32 0.79
C ILE A 104 10.15 4.32 -0.19
N ILE A 105 10.55 3.05 -0.10
CA ILE A 105 10.14 2.03 -1.07
C ILE A 105 9.59 0.82 -0.34
N PHE A 106 8.39 0.35 -0.73
CA PHE A 106 7.87 -0.95 -0.34
C PHE A 106 7.72 -1.84 -1.55
N LYS A 107 8.18 -3.10 -1.44
CA LYS A 107 8.01 -4.14 -2.46
C LYS A 107 7.44 -5.37 -1.79
N SER A 108 6.27 -5.83 -2.25
CA SER A 108 5.72 -7.08 -1.77
C SER A 108 6.51 -8.28 -2.31
N THR A 109 6.66 -9.31 -1.48
CA THR A 109 7.24 -10.60 -1.84
C THR A 109 6.18 -11.69 -1.94
N SER A 110 5.09 -11.52 -1.19
CA SER A 110 3.93 -12.42 -1.26
C SER A 110 2.66 -11.71 -0.82
N SER A 111 1.52 -12.22 -1.27
CA SER A 111 0.20 -11.75 -0.88
C SER A 111 -0.67 -12.94 -0.49
N GLN A 112 -1.52 -12.77 0.52
CA GLN A 112 -2.50 -13.76 0.97
C GLN A 112 -3.84 -13.07 1.18
N ARG A 113 -4.91 -13.67 0.66
CA ARG A 113 -6.27 -13.25 0.94
C ARG A 113 -6.69 -13.75 2.33
N VAL A 114 -7.11 -12.83 3.18
CA VAL A 114 -7.68 -13.15 4.51
C VAL A 114 -9.19 -13.31 4.39
N ASN A 115 -9.85 -12.39 3.67
CA ASN A 115 -11.28 -12.44 3.32
C ASN A 115 -11.50 -11.57 2.06
N ASP A 116 -12.76 -11.32 1.69
CA ASP A 116 -13.10 -10.59 0.45
C ASP A 116 -12.58 -9.14 0.41
N GLN A 117 -12.31 -8.56 1.56
CA GLN A 117 -11.86 -7.16 1.66
C GLN A 117 -10.46 -7.00 2.26
N GLN A 118 -9.88 -8.08 2.82
CA GLN A 118 -8.61 -8.00 3.51
C GLN A 118 -7.55 -8.91 2.89
N TYR A 119 -6.38 -8.36 2.73
CA TYR A 119 -5.19 -9.06 2.26
C TYR A 119 -4.02 -8.80 3.20
N THR A 120 -3.18 -9.80 3.36
CA THR A 120 -1.87 -9.67 3.99
C THR A 120 -0.81 -9.60 2.90
N LEU A 121 0.03 -8.58 2.94
CA LEU A 121 1.16 -8.38 2.05
C LEU A 121 2.44 -8.55 2.88
N ASN A 122 3.24 -9.55 2.59
CA ASN A 122 4.60 -9.60 3.08
C ASN A 122 5.51 -8.92 2.07
N GLY A 123 6.52 -8.22 2.54
CA GLY A 123 7.41 -7.47 1.65
C GLY A 123 8.59 -6.89 2.39
N GLU A 124 9.28 -6.01 1.71
CA GLU A 124 10.44 -5.29 2.22
C GLU A 124 10.18 -3.79 2.16
N LEU A 125 10.40 -3.12 3.28
CA LEU A 125 10.39 -1.67 3.39
C LEU A 125 11.82 -1.15 3.41
N THR A 126 12.17 -0.31 2.45
CA THR A 126 13.38 0.49 2.48
C THR A 126 13.03 1.89 2.93
N PHE A 127 13.54 2.29 4.09
CA PHE A 127 13.33 3.61 4.67
C PHE A 127 14.65 4.11 5.24
N HIS A 128 15.00 5.37 4.96
CA HIS A 128 16.25 6.00 5.40
C HIS A 128 17.50 5.11 5.12
N GLY A 129 17.54 4.49 3.93
CA GLY A 129 18.62 3.60 3.49
C GLY A 129 18.66 2.22 4.13
N VAL A 130 17.77 1.90 5.08
CA VAL A 130 17.69 0.60 5.75
C VAL A 130 16.52 -0.19 5.19
N THR A 131 16.77 -1.45 4.80
CA THR A 131 15.73 -2.36 4.30
C THR A 131 15.38 -3.38 5.36
N LYS A 132 14.08 -3.53 5.66
CA LYS A 132 13.56 -4.51 6.62
C LYS A 132 12.35 -5.24 6.09
N PRO A 133 12.17 -6.53 6.48
CA PRO A 133 10.93 -7.24 6.20
C PRO A 133 9.77 -6.58 6.93
N LEU A 134 8.63 -6.48 6.26
CA LEU A 134 7.42 -5.88 6.79
C LEU A 134 6.20 -6.65 6.32
N MET A 135 5.28 -6.90 7.25
CA MET A 135 3.98 -7.48 6.95
C MET A 135 2.91 -6.37 7.08
N LEU A 136 2.18 -6.14 6.01
CA LEU A 136 1.11 -5.17 5.93
C LEU A 136 -0.25 -5.86 5.87
N ARG A 137 -1.26 -5.27 6.51
CA ARG A 137 -2.66 -5.62 6.32
C ARG A 137 -3.31 -4.54 5.48
N SER A 138 -3.78 -4.93 4.31
CA SER A 138 -4.43 -4.05 3.34
C SER A 138 -5.93 -4.29 3.39
N ASN A 139 -6.71 -3.23 3.58
CA ASN A 139 -8.16 -3.27 3.50
C ASN A 139 -8.57 -2.66 2.17
N ARG A 140 -9.24 -3.43 1.29
CA ARG A 140 -9.80 -2.89 0.05
C ARG A 140 -10.86 -1.85 0.38
N VAL A 141 -10.77 -0.72 -0.31
CA VAL A 141 -11.75 0.36 -0.24
C VAL A 141 -12.43 0.46 -1.59
N GLY A 142 -13.72 0.59 -1.59
CA GLY A 142 -14.47 0.91 -2.78
C GLY A 142 -15.29 -0.25 -3.33
N GLN A 143 -16.53 0.05 -3.43
CA GLN A 143 -17.56 -0.33 -4.39
C GLN A 143 -18.70 0.71 -4.30
N SER A 144 -18.57 1.78 -3.52
CA SER A 144 -19.54 2.86 -3.56
C SER A 144 -19.11 3.87 -4.63
N LYS A 145 -20.05 4.21 -5.49
CA LYS A 145 -19.86 5.25 -6.48
C LYS A 145 -19.61 6.58 -5.76
N ASP A 146 -18.59 7.29 -6.18
CA ASP A 146 -18.36 8.66 -5.75
C ASP A 146 -19.41 9.62 -6.34
N SER A 147 -19.28 10.91 -6.04
CA SER A 147 -20.18 11.96 -6.57
C SER A 147 -20.16 12.08 -8.10
N LYS A 148 -19.17 11.49 -8.78
CA LYS A 148 -19.05 11.45 -10.24
C LYS A 148 -19.56 10.14 -10.84
N GLY A 149 -20.02 9.19 -10.00
CA GLY A 149 -20.47 7.87 -10.43
C GLY A 149 -19.34 6.86 -10.67
N GLU A 150 -18.10 7.22 -10.34
CA GLU A 150 -16.94 6.35 -10.41
C GLU A 150 -16.78 5.57 -9.09
N SER A 151 -16.31 4.35 -9.18
CA SER A 151 -15.97 3.53 -8.00
C SER A 151 -14.45 3.54 -7.84
N PRO A 152 -13.89 4.46 -7.03
CA PRO A 152 -12.45 4.44 -6.79
C PRO A 152 -12.07 3.11 -6.16
N THR A 153 -11.20 2.38 -6.83
CA THR A 153 -10.61 1.16 -6.29
C THR A 153 -9.32 1.50 -5.58
N GLY A 154 -9.08 0.87 -4.47
CA GLY A 154 -7.86 1.14 -3.72
C GLY A 154 -7.77 0.35 -2.44
N SER A 155 -6.83 0.73 -1.60
CA SER A 155 -6.58 0.10 -0.31
C SER A 155 -6.17 1.11 0.73
N ASP A 156 -6.63 0.88 1.96
CA ASP A 156 -6.13 1.54 3.15
C ASP A 156 -5.29 0.55 3.97
N ILE A 157 -4.10 1.00 4.37
CA ILE A 157 -3.14 0.21 5.12
C ILE A 157 -2.78 0.99 6.37
N TYR A 158 -2.81 0.31 7.52
CA TYR A 158 -2.43 0.86 8.81
C TYR A 158 -1.25 0.08 9.36
N LEU A 159 -0.20 0.79 9.77
CA LEU A 159 0.98 0.17 10.34
C LEU A 159 1.65 1.09 11.36
N VAL A 160 2.46 0.49 12.20
CA VAL A 160 3.35 1.20 13.12
C VAL A 160 4.78 0.75 12.83
N ILE A 161 5.69 1.71 12.68
CA ILE A 161 7.12 1.46 12.53
C ILE A 161 7.89 2.18 13.62
N LYS A 162 9.03 1.63 14.02
CA LYS A 162 9.96 2.30 14.93
C LYS A 162 11.04 3.01 14.10
N ARG A 163 11.09 4.34 14.20
CA ARG A 163 12.06 5.14 13.44
C ARG A 163 13.50 4.82 13.77
N SER A 164 13.79 4.45 15.03
CA SER A 164 15.11 4.03 15.47
C SER A 164 15.62 2.80 14.74
N GLU A 165 14.74 1.89 14.34
CA GLU A 165 15.08 0.70 13.57
C GLU A 165 15.58 1.01 12.16
N PHE A 166 15.28 2.21 11.65
CA PHE A 166 15.73 2.72 10.37
C PHE A 166 16.83 3.79 10.51
N GLY A 167 17.45 3.86 11.70
CA GLY A 167 18.57 4.76 11.94
C GLY A 167 18.20 6.22 12.23
N ILE A 168 16.92 6.56 12.31
CA ILE A 168 16.44 7.91 12.61
C ILE A 168 16.36 8.07 14.13
N LYS A 169 17.32 8.82 14.72
CA LYS A 169 17.48 8.97 16.17
C LYS A 169 17.38 10.42 16.65
N GLY A 170 17.00 11.38 15.78
CA GLY A 170 16.87 12.79 16.16
C GLY A 170 15.91 12.97 17.34
N ASP A 171 16.26 13.86 18.26
CA ASP A 171 15.45 14.31 19.39
C ASP A 171 14.81 13.22 20.25
N VAL A 172 15.56 12.14 20.54
CA VAL A 172 15.14 11.14 21.54
C VAL A 172 15.48 11.67 22.94
N PRO A 173 14.56 11.63 23.92
CA PRO A 173 13.21 11.04 23.90
C PRO A 173 12.07 12.01 23.60
N ALA A 174 12.35 13.26 23.23
CA ALA A 174 11.30 14.27 23.03
C ALA A 174 10.35 13.89 21.91
N VAL A 175 10.88 13.33 20.81
CA VAL A 175 10.10 12.76 19.71
C VAL A 175 10.01 11.25 19.89
N GLY A 176 8.80 10.71 19.91
CA GLY A 176 8.52 9.29 20.08
C GLY A 176 9.15 8.42 19.00
N ASP A 177 9.45 7.17 19.34
CA ASP A 177 10.05 6.21 18.43
C ASP A 177 9.05 5.62 17.44
N GLU A 178 7.81 5.46 17.87
CA GLU A 178 6.75 4.88 17.05
C GLU A 178 6.13 5.91 16.10
N ILE A 179 6.13 5.57 14.80
CA ILE A 179 5.43 6.30 13.76
C ILE A 179 4.19 5.51 13.39
N PHE A 180 3.01 6.07 13.62
CA PHE A 180 1.74 5.53 13.15
C PHE A 180 1.53 6.00 11.72
N VAL A 181 1.35 5.07 10.81
CA VAL A 181 1.27 5.36 9.37
C VAL A 181 -0.06 4.84 8.82
N THR A 182 -0.71 5.69 8.03
CA THR A 182 -1.87 5.32 7.22
C THR A 182 -1.53 5.55 5.76
N VAL A 183 -1.50 4.48 4.97
CA VAL A 183 -1.29 4.56 3.52
C VAL A 183 -2.62 4.43 2.83
N ARG A 184 -2.98 5.41 2.02
CA ARG A 184 -4.16 5.40 1.15
C ARG A 184 -3.70 5.31 -0.28
N VAL A 185 -3.96 4.17 -0.91
CA VAL A 185 -3.65 3.92 -2.32
C VAL A 185 -4.92 3.97 -3.12
N ARG A 186 -4.92 4.71 -4.23
CA ARG A 186 -6.05 4.85 -5.17
C ARG A 186 -5.52 4.74 -6.61
N ASN A 187 -6.36 4.26 -7.50
CA ASN A 187 -6.13 4.26 -8.95
C ASN A 187 -6.80 5.45 -9.63
#